data_876ce561c0c2f71add414f1439547cd9
#
_entry.id   876ce561c0c2f71add414f1439547cd9
#
_cell.length_a   1.000
_cell.length_b   1.000
_cell.length_c   1.000
_cell.angle_alpha   90.00
_cell.angle_beta   90.00
_cell.angle_gamma   90.00
#
_symmetry.space_group_name_H-M   'P 1'
#
loop_
_entity.id
_entity.type
_entity.pdbx_description
1 polymer ?
#
loop_
_entity_poly.entity_id
_entity_poly.type
_entity_poly.pdbx_seq_one_letter_code
_entity_poly.pdbx_strand_id
1 'polypeptide(L)'
;MYAGDFVEIGSCNEVFYDPRHPYTWALLSSLPQLGVKGQDLYTIVGTPPNLFKEVHGDAFAARNPHPLKIDFVKRPPMFQVTPTHMARTWLLDPRAPQIDPPEHIRVLQEKGKALGLSAPLRGVPVPGTEEGSSVETGSADMSQKGVSADD
;
A
#
# COMPACT_ATOMS: atom_id res chain seq x y z
N MET A 1 -3.05 6.00 1.33
CA MET A 1 -2.21 5.64 2.50
C MET A 1 -2.92 4.58 3.32
N TYR A 2 -2.18 3.67 3.95
CA TYR A 2 -2.71 2.67 4.88
C TYR A 2 -1.73 2.49 6.05
N ALA A 3 -2.23 2.47 7.27
CA ALA A 3 -1.42 2.29 8.49
C ALA A 3 -0.19 3.23 8.59
N GLY A 4 -0.31 4.48 8.14
CA GLY A 4 0.78 5.46 8.13
C GLY A 4 1.68 5.43 6.89
N ASP A 5 1.53 4.43 6.03
CA ASP A 5 2.35 4.24 4.84
C ASP A 5 1.69 4.72 3.55
N PHE A 6 2.51 5.19 2.60
CA PHE A 6 2.07 5.35 1.23
C PHE A 6 2.02 3.98 0.56
N VAL A 7 0.82 3.54 0.20
CA VAL A 7 0.62 2.26 -0.51
C VAL A 7 0.50 2.46 -2.02
N GLU A 8 0.02 3.62 -2.45
CA GLU A 8 -0.06 3.98 -3.86
C GLU A 8 -0.01 5.50 -4.03
N ILE A 9 0.73 5.96 -5.04
CA ILE A 9 0.95 7.36 -5.39
C ILE A 9 0.82 7.47 -6.91
N GLY A 10 0.06 8.44 -7.37
CA GLY A 10 -0.11 8.71 -8.80
C GLY A 10 -0.94 9.96 -9.04
N SER A 11 -1.09 10.34 -10.29
CA SER A 11 -2.09 11.33 -10.67
C SER A 11 -3.51 10.82 -10.37
N CYS A 12 -4.47 11.73 -10.28
CA CYS A 12 -5.87 11.36 -10.05
C CYS A 12 -6.35 10.30 -11.05
N ASN A 13 -6.05 10.48 -12.33
CA ASN A 13 -6.45 9.54 -13.36
C ASN A 13 -5.80 8.15 -13.19
N GLU A 14 -4.52 8.09 -12.84
CA GLU A 14 -3.82 6.81 -12.64
C GLU A 14 -4.41 6.04 -11.47
N VAL A 15 -4.59 6.70 -10.31
CA VAL A 15 -5.13 6.05 -9.12
C VAL A 15 -6.60 5.63 -9.29
N PHE A 16 -7.41 6.40 -10.04
CA PHE A 16 -8.81 6.07 -10.27
C PHE A 16 -9.05 5.04 -11.39
N TYR A 17 -8.30 5.14 -12.49
CA TYR A 17 -8.55 4.33 -13.68
C TYR A 17 -7.55 3.20 -13.90
N ASP A 18 -6.42 3.21 -13.19
CA ASP A 18 -5.43 2.12 -13.24
C ASP A 18 -4.85 1.79 -11.85
N PRO A 19 -5.70 1.61 -10.82
CA PRO A 19 -5.24 1.30 -9.48
C PRO A 19 -4.45 0.00 -9.45
N ARG A 20 -3.37 -0.03 -8.67
CA ARG A 20 -2.44 -1.17 -8.62
C ARG A 20 -2.38 -1.86 -7.26
N HIS A 21 -2.73 -1.16 -6.20
CA HIS A 21 -2.70 -1.71 -4.86
C HIS A 21 -4.05 -2.32 -4.45
N PRO A 22 -4.09 -3.52 -3.86
CA PRO A 22 -5.34 -4.16 -3.42
C PRO A 22 -6.17 -3.30 -2.45
N TYR A 23 -5.54 -2.49 -1.62
CA TYR A 23 -6.26 -1.54 -0.77
C TYR A 23 -6.98 -0.45 -1.58
N THR A 24 -6.37 0.06 -2.64
CA THR A 24 -7.01 1.03 -3.54
C THR A 24 -8.19 0.39 -4.27
N TRP A 25 -8.04 -0.87 -4.70
CA TRP A 25 -9.16 -1.63 -5.27
C TRP A 25 -10.34 -1.71 -4.30
N ALA A 26 -10.05 -2.04 -3.04
CA ALA A 26 -11.07 -2.15 -2.01
C ALA A 26 -11.77 -0.82 -1.74
N LEU A 27 -11.02 0.29 -1.69
CA LEU A 27 -11.58 1.63 -1.51
C LEU A 27 -12.49 2.03 -2.68
N LEU A 28 -12.04 1.85 -3.91
CA LEU A 28 -12.84 2.16 -5.10
C LEU A 28 -14.08 1.26 -5.20
N SER A 29 -13.95 0.01 -4.78
CA SER A 29 -15.05 -0.96 -4.73
C SER A 29 -16.13 -0.62 -3.71
N SER A 30 -15.79 0.14 -2.68
CA SER A 30 -16.75 0.60 -1.67
C SER A 30 -17.54 1.85 -2.09
N LEU A 31 -17.21 2.46 -3.24
CA LEU A 31 -17.91 3.64 -3.75
C LEU A 31 -19.22 3.25 -4.45
N PRO A 32 -20.38 3.73 -3.98
CA PRO A 32 -21.68 3.38 -4.59
C PRO A 32 -21.81 3.75 -6.07
N GLN A 33 -21.11 4.79 -6.51
CA GLN A 33 -21.14 5.27 -7.90
C GLN A 33 -20.40 4.34 -8.87
N LEU A 34 -19.49 3.51 -8.36
CA LEU A 34 -18.68 2.57 -9.14
C LEU A 34 -19.23 1.14 -9.04
N GLY A 35 -20.14 0.89 -8.10
CA GLY A 35 -20.80 -0.40 -7.90
C GLY A 35 -21.75 -0.76 -9.04
N VAL A 36 -21.90 -2.04 -9.31
CA VAL A 36 -22.94 -2.57 -10.20
C VAL A 36 -24.26 -2.50 -9.46
N LYS A 37 -25.29 -1.93 -10.10
CA LYS A 37 -26.61 -1.76 -9.52
C LYS A 37 -27.18 -3.12 -9.07
N GLY A 38 -27.42 -3.29 -7.75
CA GLY A 38 -27.97 -4.54 -7.19
C GLY A 38 -26.91 -5.51 -6.63
N GLN A 39 -25.64 -5.14 -6.59
CA GLN A 39 -24.62 -5.89 -5.85
C GLN A 39 -24.32 -5.21 -4.51
N ASP A 40 -23.99 -6.01 -3.50
CA ASP A 40 -23.52 -5.51 -2.22
C ASP A 40 -22.20 -4.77 -2.39
N LEU A 41 -22.05 -3.65 -1.64
CA LEU A 41 -20.81 -2.90 -1.62
C LEU A 41 -19.69 -3.75 -1.01
N TYR A 42 -18.53 -3.70 -1.65
CA TYR A 42 -17.36 -4.40 -1.13
C TYR A 42 -16.96 -3.85 0.24
N THR A 43 -16.83 -4.73 1.20
CA THR A 43 -16.37 -4.39 2.56
C THR A 43 -15.01 -5.05 2.82
N ILE A 44 -14.05 -4.26 3.27
CA ILE A 44 -12.73 -4.79 3.64
C ILE A 44 -12.87 -5.58 4.93
N VAL A 45 -12.70 -6.90 4.86
CA VAL A 45 -12.80 -7.81 6.00
C VAL A 45 -11.61 -7.63 6.96
N GLY A 46 -11.84 -7.89 8.24
CA GLY A 46 -10.80 -7.89 9.27
C GLY A 46 -10.54 -6.51 9.91
N THR A 47 -9.70 -6.51 10.93
CA THR A 47 -9.35 -5.33 11.72
C THR A 47 -8.05 -4.70 11.21
N PRO A 48 -7.93 -3.36 11.15
CA PRO A 48 -6.67 -2.69 10.89
C PRO A 48 -5.56 -3.14 11.86
N PRO A 49 -4.29 -3.11 11.44
CA PRO A 49 -3.19 -3.50 12.32
C PRO A 49 -3.09 -2.56 13.53
N ASN A 50 -2.62 -3.10 14.64
CA ASN A 50 -2.34 -2.31 15.82
C ASN A 50 -1.02 -1.56 15.61
N LEU A 51 -1.11 -0.25 15.41
CA LEU A 51 0.05 0.62 15.16
C LEU A 51 0.94 0.86 16.39
N PHE A 52 0.54 0.41 17.59
CA PHE A 52 1.41 0.39 18.77
C PHE A 52 2.39 -0.79 18.78
N LYS A 53 2.23 -1.72 17.86
CA LYS A 53 3.13 -2.85 17.65
C LYS A 53 3.84 -2.69 16.30
N GLU A 54 5.07 -3.17 16.25
CA GLU A 54 5.80 -3.23 15.00
C GLU A 54 5.04 -4.10 13.98
N VAL A 55 4.82 -3.54 12.79
CA VAL A 55 4.15 -4.24 11.70
C VAL A 55 5.25 -4.85 10.81
N HIS A 56 5.39 -6.17 10.88
CA HIS A 56 6.25 -6.90 9.98
C HIS A 56 5.54 -7.14 8.65
N GLY A 57 6.28 -6.97 7.54
CA GLY A 57 5.74 -7.17 6.20
C GLY A 57 4.83 -6.03 5.72
N ASP A 58 3.86 -6.38 4.89
CA ASP A 58 2.84 -5.45 4.41
C ASP A 58 1.73 -5.29 5.46
N ALA A 59 1.49 -4.06 5.89
CA ALA A 59 0.43 -3.75 6.86
C ALA A 59 -0.98 -4.17 6.38
N PHE A 60 -1.20 -4.26 5.07
CA PHE A 60 -2.48 -4.67 4.49
C PHE A 60 -2.59 -6.20 4.30
N ALA A 61 -1.51 -6.97 4.45
CA ALA A 61 -1.46 -8.40 4.15
C ALA A 61 -2.64 -9.19 4.75
N ALA A 62 -2.93 -9.00 6.04
CA ALA A 62 -4.01 -9.71 6.75
C ALA A 62 -5.43 -9.38 6.22
N ARG A 63 -5.59 -8.31 5.46
CA ARG A 63 -6.86 -7.83 4.91
C ARG A 63 -6.89 -7.88 3.38
N ASN A 64 -5.77 -8.25 2.78
CA ASN A 64 -5.66 -8.42 1.33
C ASN A 64 -6.37 -9.73 0.93
N PRO A 65 -7.33 -9.72 0.00
CA PRO A 65 -7.97 -10.96 -0.46
C PRO A 65 -7.02 -11.88 -1.25
N HIS A 66 -5.87 -11.34 -1.70
CA HIS A 66 -4.87 -12.07 -2.49
C HIS A 66 -3.46 -11.94 -1.87
N PRO A 67 -3.26 -12.29 -0.59
CA PRO A 67 -1.98 -12.11 0.06
C PRO A 67 -0.97 -13.14 -0.46
N LEU A 68 0.25 -12.71 -0.67
CA LEU A 68 1.38 -13.59 -0.92
C LEU A 68 2.06 -13.92 0.41
N LYS A 69 2.73 -15.07 0.50
CA LYS A 69 3.47 -15.45 1.71
C LYS A 69 4.52 -14.40 2.11
N ILE A 70 5.11 -13.74 1.13
CA ILE A 70 6.12 -12.71 1.34
C ILE A 70 5.52 -11.45 1.98
N ASP A 71 4.23 -11.14 1.76
CA ASP A 71 3.55 -10.00 2.37
C ASP A 71 3.58 -10.05 3.91
N PHE A 72 3.61 -11.24 4.50
CA PHE A 72 3.66 -11.43 5.96
C PHE A 72 5.07 -11.37 6.53
N VAL A 73 6.11 -11.38 5.70
CA VAL A 73 7.51 -11.51 6.12
C VAL A 73 8.31 -10.27 5.77
N LYS A 74 8.11 -9.74 4.57
CA LYS A 74 8.90 -8.62 4.06
C LYS A 74 8.00 -7.53 3.50
N ARG A 75 8.25 -6.30 3.92
CA ARG A 75 7.56 -5.10 3.39
C ARG A 75 7.84 -4.97 1.89
N PRO A 76 6.82 -4.77 1.04
CA PRO A 76 7.06 -4.54 -0.38
C PRO A 76 7.77 -3.20 -0.61
N PRO A 77 8.72 -3.14 -1.55
CA PRO A 77 9.25 -1.87 -2.00
C PRO A 77 8.17 -1.09 -2.77
N MET A 78 8.42 0.20 -3.01
CA MET A 78 7.65 0.91 -4.03
C MET A 78 8.03 0.38 -5.40
N PHE A 79 7.05 -0.03 -6.19
CA PHE A 79 7.22 -0.37 -7.59
C PHE A 79 6.76 0.79 -8.45
N GLN A 80 7.63 1.27 -9.33
CA GLN A 80 7.29 2.28 -10.31
C GLN A 80 6.61 1.63 -11.52
N VAL A 81 5.41 2.09 -11.84
CA VAL A 81 4.57 1.61 -12.95
C VAL A 81 4.66 2.58 -14.12
N THR A 82 4.54 3.88 -13.86
CA THR A 82 4.79 4.98 -14.79
C THR A 82 5.70 6.02 -14.14
N PRO A 83 6.18 7.04 -14.83
CA PRO A 83 6.97 8.10 -14.22
C PRO A 83 6.32 8.79 -13.00
N THR A 84 5.00 8.78 -12.93
CA THR A 84 4.19 9.43 -11.89
C THR A 84 3.43 8.44 -11.02
N HIS A 85 3.32 7.16 -11.41
CA HIS A 85 2.54 6.15 -10.72
C HIS A 85 3.42 5.10 -10.06
N MET A 86 3.27 4.95 -8.77
CA MET A 86 3.98 3.97 -7.95
C MET A 86 3.02 3.28 -6.98
N ALA A 87 3.26 1.98 -6.73
CA ALA A 87 2.50 1.25 -5.71
C ALA A 87 3.39 0.29 -4.92
N ARG A 88 3.05 0.12 -3.66
CA ARG A 88 3.78 -0.71 -2.70
C ARG A 88 3.08 -2.06 -2.52
N THR A 89 3.28 -2.95 -3.48
CA THR A 89 2.70 -4.31 -3.43
C THR A 89 3.57 -5.31 -4.16
N TRP A 90 3.78 -6.48 -3.56
CA TRP A 90 4.50 -7.59 -4.20
C TRP A 90 3.80 -8.11 -5.46
N LEU A 91 2.53 -7.81 -5.68
CA LEU A 91 1.83 -8.19 -6.91
C LEU A 91 2.44 -7.56 -8.17
N LEU A 92 3.21 -6.49 -8.04
CA LEU A 92 3.93 -5.84 -9.13
C LEU A 92 5.30 -6.46 -9.41
N ASP A 93 5.80 -7.36 -8.56
CA ASP A 93 7.05 -8.08 -8.81
C ASP A 93 6.89 -8.99 -10.04
N PRO A 94 7.88 -9.04 -10.95
CA PRO A 94 7.82 -9.88 -12.14
C PRO A 94 7.61 -11.39 -11.84
N ARG A 95 8.00 -11.84 -10.65
CA ARG A 95 7.86 -13.24 -10.20
C ARG A 95 6.52 -13.54 -9.54
N ALA A 96 5.75 -12.50 -9.18
CA ALA A 96 4.46 -12.69 -8.54
C ALA A 96 3.44 -13.36 -9.49
N PRO A 97 2.48 -14.12 -8.97
CA PRO A 97 1.36 -14.59 -9.78
C PRO A 97 0.59 -13.39 -10.34
N GLN A 98 0.03 -13.57 -11.52
CA GLN A 98 -0.88 -12.57 -12.07
C GLN A 98 -2.23 -12.71 -11.37
N ILE A 99 -2.67 -11.65 -10.72
CA ILE A 99 -3.97 -11.57 -10.07
C ILE A 99 -4.84 -10.60 -10.86
N ASP A 100 -5.99 -11.06 -11.27
CA ASP A 100 -6.98 -10.20 -11.90
C ASP A 100 -7.68 -9.33 -10.85
N PRO A 101 -7.73 -8.02 -11.06
CA PRO A 101 -8.48 -7.15 -10.16
C PRO A 101 -9.98 -7.46 -10.24
N PRO A 102 -10.78 -7.06 -9.24
CA PRO A 102 -12.23 -7.18 -9.25
C PRO A 102 -12.85 -6.62 -10.53
N GLU A 103 -13.99 -7.16 -10.96
CA GLU A 103 -14.60 -6.83 -12.26
C GLU A 103 -14.85 -5.32 -12.45
N HIS A 104 -15.35 -4.63 -11.42
CA HIS A 104 -15.57 -3.19 -11.48
C HIS A 104 -14.28 -2.38 -11.63
N ILE A 105 -13.15 -2.88 -11.09
CA ILE A 105 -11.82 -2.28 -11.29
C ILE A 105 -11.35 -2.50 -12.73
N ARG A 106 -11.62 -3.69 -13.32
CA ARG A 106 -11.33 -3.94 -14.74
C ARG A 106 -12.08 -2.98 -15.66
N VAL A 107 -13.35 -2.72 -15.35
CA VAL A 107 -14.15 -1.72 -16.10
C VAL A 107 -13.53 -0.33 -16.02
N LEU A 108 -13.02 0.06 -14.84
CA LEU A 108 -12.29 1.35 -14.70
C LEU A 108 -11.01 1.34 -15.51
N GLN A 109 -10.25 0.25 -15.48
CA GLN A 109 -9.01 0.12 -16.25
C GLN A 109 -9.25 0.18 -17.77
N GLU A 110 -10.34 -0.40 -18.26
CA GLU A 110 -10.72 -0.29 -19.67
C GLU A 110 -11.04 1.16 -20.06
N LYS A 111 -11.77 1.88 -19.20
CA LYS A 111 -12.00 3.32 -19.40
C LYS A 111 -10.68 4.10 -19.38
N GLY A 112 -9.76 3.75 -18.47
CA GLY A 112 -8.43 4.33 -18.41
C GLY A 112 -7.65 4.13 -19.72
N LYS A 113 -7.67 2.92 -20.28
CA LYS A 113 -7.05 2.62 -21.59
C LYS A 113 -7.63 3.50 -22.70
N ALA A 114 -8.93 3.71 -22.72
CA ALA A 114 -9.59 4.59 -23.67
C ALA A 114 -9.15 6.06 -23.51
N LEU A 115 -8.70 6.46 -22.30
CA LEU A 115 -8.12 7.78 -22.00
C LEU A 115 -6.61 7.84 -22.25
N GLY A 116 -6.01 6.78 -22.78
CA GLY A 116 -4.57 6.71 -23.04
C GLY A 116 -3.71 6.31 -21.83
N LEU A 117 -4.33 5.87 -20.73
CA LEU A 117 -3.65 5.38 -19.54
C LEU A 117 -3.33 3.88 -19.72
N SER A 118 -2.31 3.57 -20.50
CA SER A 118 -1.86 2.20 -20.65
C SER A 118 -0.50 2.05 -19.96
N ALA A 119 -0.47 1.34 -18.86
CA ALA A 119 0.75 1.07 -18.10
C ALA A 119 1.05 -0.44 -18.07
N PRO A 120 2.33 -0.84 -17.94
CA PRO A 120 2.71 -2.25 -17.85
C PRO A 120 2.08 -2.91 -16.61
N LEU A 121 1.81 -4.21 -16.72
CA LEU A 121 1.26 -5.01 -15.61
C LEU A 121 2.26 -5.18 -14.44
N ARG A 122 3.55 -4.93 -14.70
CA ARG A 122 4.63 -5.08 -13.72
C ARG A 122 5.31 -3.75 -13.48
N GLY A 123 5.77 -3.57 -12.25
CA GLY A 123 6.53 -2.39 -11.85
C GLY A 123 8.02 -2.68 -11.73
N VAL A 124 8.81 -1.62 -11.69
CA VAL A 124 10.23 -1.69 -11.38
C VAL A 124 10.41 -1.29 -9.92
N PRO A 125 11.07 -2.11 -9.07
CA PRO A 125 11.28 -1.77 -7.68
C PRO A 125 12.16 -0.52 -7.56
N VAL A 126 11.77 0.41 -6.71
CA VAL A 126 12.55 1.62 -6.41
C VAL A 126 13.51 1.30 -5.25
N PRO A 127 14.83 1.38 -5.46
CA PRO A 127 15.81 1.06 -4.41
C PRO A 127 15.63 1.93 -3.16
N GLY A 128 15.87 1.35 -1.98
CA GLY A 128 15.83 2.07 -0.71
C GLY A 128 14.43 2.33 -0.14
N THR A 129 13.38 1.82 -0.78
CA THR A 129 11.99 1.98 -0.28
C THR A 129 11.49 0.77 0.54
N GLU A 130 12.32 -0.25 0.71
CA GLU A 130 12.00 -1.48 1.42
C GLU A 130 12.09 -1.31 2.95
N GLU A 131 13.02 -0.47 3.42
CA GLU A 131 13.23 -0.23 4.84
C GLU A 131 12.28 0.86 5.33
N GLY A 132 11.42 0.51 6.28
CA GLY A 132 10.77 1.52 7.11
C GLY A 132 11.85 2.23 7.89
N SER A 133 11.91 3.56 7.84
CA SER A 133 12.75 4.33 8.74
C SER A 133 12.36 3.97 10.18
N SER A 134 13.14 3.10 10.82
CA SER A 134 13.19 3.04 12.26
C SER A 134 13.63 4.44 12.70
N VAL A 135 12.69 5.22 13.21
CA VAL A 135 13.01 6.43 13.95
C VAL A 135 13.80 5.93 15.15
N GLU A 136 15.12 6.04 15.10
CA GLU A 136 15.96 5.95 16.28
C GLU A 136 15.47 7.03 17.24
N THR A 137 14.66 6.60 18.21
CA THR A 137 14.43 7.41 19.40
C THR A 137 15.76 7.45 20.13
N GLY A 138 16.57 8.47 19.82
CA GLY A 138 17.75 8.80 20.58
C GLY A 138 17.34 8.95 22.03
N SER A 139 17.71 7.97 22.87
CA SER A 139 17.62 8.07 24.31
C SER A 139 18.55 9.22 24.72
N ALA A 140 17.96 10.37 25.02
CA ALA A 140 18.68 11.45 25.69
C ALA A 140 19.09 10.92 27.07
N ASP A 141 20.35 10.54 27.19
CA ASP A 141 21.04 10.29 28.45
C ASP A 141 21.05 11.59 29.25
N MET A 142 20.09 11.73 30.15
CA MET A 142 20.11 12.75 31.20
C MET A 142 21.02 12.29 32.32
N SER A 143 22.33 12.41 32.07
CA SER A 143 23.35 12.33 33.12
C SER A 143 23.06 13.38 34.17
N GLN A 144 22.59 12.95 35.32
CA GLN A 144 22.48 13.74 36.54
C GLN A 144 23.87 14.20 36.99
N LYS A 145 24.17 15.47 36.81
CA LYS A 145 25.26 16.09 37.58
C LYS A 145 24.78 16.31 39.01
N GLY A 146 25.41 15.58 39.93
CA GLY A 146 25.26 15.74 41.36
C GLY A 146 25.63 17.15 41.79
N VAL A 147 24.75 17.75 42.56
CA VAL A 147 25.07 18.96 43.36
C VAL A 147 25.62 18.47 44.69
N SER A 148 26.89 18.68 44.87
CA SER A 148 27.58 18.61 46.18
C SER A 148 27.12 19.81 47.00
N ALA A 149 26.53 19.54 48.17
CA ALA A 149 26.32 20.53 49.19
C ALA A 149 27.48 20.41 50.18
N ASP A 150 28.25 21.48 50.28
CA ASP A 150 29.14 21.77 51.42
C ASP A 150 28.67 23.10 52.03
N ASP A 151 28.65 23.07 53.37
CA ASP A 151 28.42 24.05 54.42
C ASP A 151 26.97 24.38 54.81
#